data_b3c14a855704d78e75bc6faef1523512
#
_entry.id   b3c14a855704d78e75bc6faef1523512
#
_cell.length_a   1.000
_cell.length_b   1.000
_cell.length_c   1.000
_cell.angle_alpha   90.00
_cell.angle_beta   90.00
_cell.angle_gamma   90.00
#
_symmetry.space_group_name_H-M   'P 1'
#
loop_
_entity.id
_entity.type
_entity.pdbx_description
1 polymer ?
#
loop_
_entity_poly.entity_id
_entity_poly.type
_entity_poly.pdbx_seq_one_letter_code
_entity_poly.pdbx_strand_id
1 'polypeptide(L)'
;MQPSERVPGSAGARCVIAVGDGRGGVGKSLVAMNLAIYFAQLGKSVVLVDADQTGANLHSHFGLAAAKDEPPFVRGKPEEITKLLAPTAVPGLSLLPAPHDSPQTTSLPRSSRRARFLAHLRTLPAEYLVIDAGPGHGPGQVDILLSAAVPIVVTTPEPGAIETTYRFLRAAFRRRLRRTLLRDRLRLAICERAIADMGTLPAPIELIKVLARMDPRLAEVAWAEARRVRMLLVVNQTRLRNDLELGAWMSTLAQRHLGLPLEELGHIEQDDTVWLAVRRNRPLLVDSPTSKAGRNLERIARRVVAIVTTPESRASAPPMQPGVVTLYDALGVPRGASDEEIRRGYKRQREMYGESSLATASLLTPAQLGAEQGRLDEAYDTLLDSVRRRAYDLSTFPDDDANRPAPPAAKPALAAEQLLLQAELQREIGPDTEFDGALLRKVRESVGVDLGEISARTKIGRPYLAAIEDEDFASLPAPVYVRGFLLELARFLRLDGPQVQRTYLRRMREAVGEGAAPELRTRPRGSE
;
A
#
# COMPACT_ATOMS: atom_id res chain seq x y z
N MET A 1 21.32 25.22 -32.87
CA MET A 1 20.35 25.44 -31.78
C MET A 1 21.13 25.82 -30.51
N GLN A 2 21.08 27.07 -30.13
CA GLN A 2 21.76 27.61 -28.96
C GLN A 2 21.10 27.10 -27.68
N PRO A 3 21.85 26.79 -26.60
CA PRO A 3 21.25 26.43 -25.32
C PRO A 3 20.61 27.69 -24.70
N SER A 4 19.32 27.58 -24.37
CA SER A 4 18.57 28.64 -23.69
C SER A 4 19.21 28.99 -22.35
N GLU A 5 19.65 30.24 -22.23
CA GLU A 5 20.06 30.87 -20.97
C GLU A 5 18.99 30.70 -19.89
N ARG A 6 19.33 29.99 -18.83
CA ARG A 6 18.52 29.94 -17.62
C ARG A 6 18.62 31.26 -16.90
N VAL A 7 17.52 31.96 -16.78
CA VAL A 7 17.38 33.16 -15.95
C VAL A 7 17.66 32.77 -14.48
N PRO A 8 18.66 33.36 -13.80
CA PRO A 8 18.89 33.16 -12.37
C PRO A 8 17.97 34.08 -11.60
N GLY A 9 16.85 33.55 -11.06
CA GLY A 9 15.95 34.40 -10.30
C GLY A 9 14.70 33.70 -9.73
N SER A 10 14.87 32.64 -8.94
CA SER A 10 13.96 32.34 -7.82
C SER A 10 14.72 31.53 -6.76
N ALA A 11 15.34 32.27 -5.84
CA ALA A 11 16.10 31.75 -4.73
C ALA A 11 15.19 31.05 -3.73
N GLY A 12 15.17 29.71 -3.70
CA GLY A 12 14.51 28.95 -2.65
C GLY A 12 14.32 27.49 -3.00
N ALA A 13 14.40 26.61 -2.01
CA ALA A 13 14.17 25.17 -2.20
C ALA A 13 12.74 24.94 -2.71
N ARG A 14 12.61 24.30 -3.88
CA ARG A 14 11.31 23.98 -4.50
C ARG A 14 10.56 22.91 -3.75
N CYS A 15 11.27 21.93 -3.17
CA CYS A 15 10.66 20.85 -2.43
C CYS A 15 11.45 20.51 -1.16
N VAL A 16 10.75 20.41 -0.04
CA VAL A 16 11.29 19.99 1.25
C VAL A 16 10.80 18.58 1.54
N ILE A 17 11.74 17.66 1.73
CA ILE A 17 11.53 16.27 2.13
C ILE A 17 12.07 16.15 3.54
N ALA A 18 11.32 15.62 4.50
CA ALA A 18 11.81 15.38 5.85
C ALA A 18 11.64 13.92 6.22
N VAL A 19 12.67 13.33 6.80
CA VAL A 19 12.69 11.95 7.26
C VAL A 19 12.82 11.95 8.78
N GLY A 20 11.91 11.26 9.47
CA GLY A 20 11.89 11.20 10.92
C GLY A 20 11.18 9.96 11.45
N ASP A 21 11.25 9.76 12.75
CA ASP A 21 10.43 8.81 13.52
C ASP A 21 10.66 9.02 15.01
N GLY A 22 9.80 8.38 15.83
CA GLY A 22 9.89 8.46 17.29
C GLY A 22 11.09 7.74 17.90
N ARG A 23 11.72 6.76 17.18
CA ARG A 23 12.77 5.88 17.72
C ARG A 23 14.13 6.08 17.04
N GLY A 24 15.22 5.92 17.80
CA GLY A 24 16.59 5.80 17.27
C GLY A 24 16.84 4.44 16.61
N GLY A 25 17.79 4.39 15.66
CA GLY A 25 18.24 3.12 15.07
C GLY A 25 17.38 2.52 13.95
N VAL A 26 16.22 3.10 13.61
CA VAL A 26 15.33 2.58 12.55
C VAL A 26 15.84 2.84 11.12
N GLY A 27 16.93 3.59 10.94
CA GLY A 27 17.54 3.85 9.62
C GLY A 27 17.09 5.16 8.94
N LYS A 28 16.61 6.15 9.67
CA LYS A 28 16.22 7.48 9.13
C LYS A 28 17.32 8.13 8.31
N SER A 29 18.53 8.23 8.90
CA SER A 29 19.69 8.83 8.24
C SER A 29 20.10 8.09 6.97
N LEU A 30 19.99 6.76 6.96
CA LEU A 30 20.20 5.94 5.77
C LEU A 30 19.22 6.33 4.65
N VAL A 31 17.93 6.44 4.97
CA VAL A 31 16.88 6.81 4.01
C VAL A 31 17.11 8.25 3.53
N ALA A 32 17.28 9.22 4.44
CA ALA A 32 17.48 10.62 4.09
C ALA A 32 18.69 10.83 3.18
N MET A 33 19.83 10.25 3.55
CA MET A 33 21.08 10.34 2.80
C MET A 33 20.95 9.77 1.39
N ASN A 34 20.40 8.56 1.25
CA ASN A 34 20.28 7.92 -0.06
C ASN A 34 19.21 8.57 -0.93
N LEU A 35 18.13 9.13 -0.38
CA LEU A 35 17.20 9.98 -1.13
C LEU A 35 17.91 11.22 -1.69
N ALA A 36 18.71 11.92 -0.87
CA ALA A 36 19.45 13.08 -1.31
C ALA A 36 20.44 12.74 -2.45
N ILE A 37 21.15 11.62 -2.33
CA ILE A 37 22.05 11.12 -3.36
C ILE A 37 21.31 10.81 -4.66
N TYR A 38 20.18 10.12 -4.57
CA TYR A 38 19.39 9.79 -5.76
C TYR A 38 18.94 11.03 -6.52
N PHE A 39 18.45 12.06 -5.82
CA PHE A 39 18.09 13.33 -6.47
C PHE A 39 19.31 14.03 -7.10
N ALA A 40 20.47 14.00 -6.45
CA ALA A 40 21.70 14.55 -6.99
C ALA A 40 22.15 13.80 -8.26
N GLN A 41 22.04 12.46 -8.27
CA GLN A 41 22.31 11.62 -9.45
C GLN A 41 21.36 11.92 -10.63
N LEU A 42 20.15 12.42 -10.36
CA LEU A 42 19.25 12.95 -11.39
C LEU A 42 19.63 14.37 -11.88
N GLY A 43 20.79 14.86 -11.50
CA GLY A 43 21.29 16.19 -11.90
C GLY A 43 20.63 17.36 -11.16
N LYS A 44 20.00 17.09 -10.00
CA LYS A 44 19.36 18.12 -9.17
C LYS A 44 20.33 18.72 -8.18
N SER A 45 20.14 20.02 -7.85
CA SER A 45 20.83 20.64 -6.73
C SER A 45 20.13 20.28 -5.42
N VAL A 46 20.86 19.65 -4.50
CA VAL A 46 20.33 19.09 -3.27
C VAL A 46 21.12 19.56 -2.06
N VAL A 47 20.41 19.94 -1.00
CA VAL A 47 21.00 20.13 0.32
C VAL A 47 20.44 19.07 1.25
N LEU A 48 21.32 18.25 1.81
CA LEU A 48 21.01 17.33 2.91
C LEU A 48 21.28 18.03 4.23
N VAL A 49 20.31 18.05 5.13
CA VAL A 49 20.40 18.72 6.43
C VAL A 49 20.41 17.66 7.52
N ASP A 50 21.46 17.65 8.32
CA ASP A 50 21.50 16.91 9.58
C ASP A 50 20.85 17.78 10.67
N ALA A 51 19.62 17.42 11.07
CA ALA A 51 18.88 18.09 12.14
C ALA A 51 18.78 17.22 13.41
N ASP A 52 19.53 16.12 13.47
CA ASP A 52 19.68 15.32 14.68
C ASP A 52 20.56 16.04 15.70
N GLN A 53 19.95 16.44 16.81
CA GLN A 53 20.65 17.16 17.87
C GLN A 53 21.33 16.22 18.88
N THR A 54 21.05 14.92 18.80
CA THR A 54 21.47 13.95 19.82
C THR A 54 22.51 12.94 19.31
N GLY A 55 22.57 12.74 17.99
CA GLY A 55 23.41 11.72 17.37
C GLY A 55 23.79 12.06 15.94
N ALA A 56 23.97 13.34 15.63
CA ALA A 56 24.35 13.80 14.30
C ALA A 56 25.59 13.07 13.77
N ASN A 57 25.45 12.34 12.68
CA ASN A 57 26.52 11.51 12.13
C ASN A 57 26.58 11.49 10.59
N LEU A 58 25.73 12.25 9.91
CA LEU A 58 25.74 12.28 8.45
C LEU A 58 27.08 12.70 7.85
N HIS A 59 27.82 13.60 8.54
CA HIS A 59 29.16 14.00 8.09
C HIS A 59 30.12 12.82 7.94
N SER A 60 30.07 11.85 8.86
CA SER A 60 30.96 10.68 8.83
C SER A 60 30.69 9.78 7.62
N HIS A 61 29.43 9.61 7.22
CA HIS A 61 29.06 8.83 6.03
C HIS A 61 29.58 9.41 4.72
N PHE A 62 29.93 10.70 4.69
CA PHE A 62 30.53 11.36 3.54
C PHE A 62 32.05 11.56 3.69
N GLY A 63 32.65 11.04 4.77
CA GLY A 63 34.06 11.24 5.06
C GLY A 63 34.41 12.70 5.39
N LEU A 64 33.44 13.48 5.86
CA LEU A 64 33.62 14.89 6.22
C LEU A 64 33.96 15.03 7.72
N ALA A 65 34.67 16.09 8.06
CA ALA A 65 34.90 16.43 9.45
C ALA A 65 33.62 16.88 10.15
N ALA A 66 33.50 16.59 11.44
CA ALA A 66 32.40 17.10 12.26
C ALA A 66 32.41 18.64 12.28
N ALA A 67 31.20 19.24 12.27
CA ALA A 67 31.10 20.69 12.38
C ALA A 67 31.53 21.18 13.79
N LYS A 68 32.36 22.20 13.81
CA LYS A 68 32.84 22.84 15.06
C LYS A 68 32.01 24.05 15.47
N ASP A 69 31.21 24.54 14.52
CA ASP A 69 30.42 25.76 14.72
C ASP A 69 29.09 25.50 15.41
N GLU A 70 28.52 26.56 15.99
CA GLU A 70 27.21 26.52 16.63
C GLU A 70 26.11 25.95 15.68
N PRO A 71 25.10 25.25 16.24
CA PRO A 71 24.00 24.73 15.44
C PRO A 71 23.35 25.82 14.57
N PRO A 72 23.02 25.54 13.29
CA PRO A 72 22.47 26.55 12.38
C PRO A 72 21.21 27.23 12.86
N PHE A 73 20.40 26.60 13.70
CA PHE A 73 19.19 27.18 14.27
C PHE A 73 19.44 28.19 15.38
N VAL A 74 20.68 28.29 15.90
CA VAL A 74 21.05 29.29 16.93
C VAL A 74 21.40 30.62 16.28
N ARG A 75 22.10 30.62 15.17
CA ARG A 75 22.62 31.82 14.52
C ARG A 75 21.55 32.71 13.87
N GLY A 76 20.60 32.18 13.23
CA GLY A 76 19.39 32.89 12.80
C GLY A 76 19.47 33.80 11.57
N LYS A 77 20.59 33.86 10.82
CA LYS A 77 20.68 34.59 9.56
C LYS A 77 20.87 33.63 8.38
N PRO A 78 20.15 33.81 7.24
CA PRO A 78 20.24 32.91 6.10
C PRO A 78 21.65 32.77 5.50
N GLU A 79 22.38 33.89 5.45
CA GLU A 79 23.73 33.95 4.89
C GLU A 79 24.75 33.15 5.73
N GLU A 80 24.54 33.07 7.03
CA GLU A 80 25.39 32.26 7.91
C GLU A 80 25.16 30.78 7.72
N ILE A 81 23.91 30.36 7.47
CA ILE A 81 23.58 28.96 7.18
C ILE A 81 24.22 28.49 5.86
N THR A 82 24.20 29.34 4.84
CA THR A 82 24.82 29.03 3.53
C THR A 82 26.33 28.79 3.67
N LYS A 83 27.01 29.56 4.54
CA LYS A 83 28.46 29.38 4.79
C LYS A 83 28.83 28.08 5.48
N LEU A 84 27.86 27.40 6.10
CA LEU A 84 28.05 26.11 6.78
C LEU A 84 27.85 24.91 5.86
N LEU A 85 27.43 25.14 4.61
CA LEU A 85 27.25 24.07 3.63
C LEU A 85 28.61 23.45 3.26
N ALA A 86 28.77 22.16 3.52
CA ALA A 86 29.94 21.39 3.14
C ALA A 86 29.66 20.66 1.81
N PRO A 87 30.50 20.86 0.77
CA PRO A 87 30.37 20.08 -0.45
C PRO A 87 30.69 18.60 -0.19
N THR A 88 29.94 17.70 -0.82
CA THR A 88 30.21 16.26 -0.72
C THR A 88 30.93 15.75 -1.98
N ALA A 89 31.41 14.50 -1.95
CA ALA A 89 31.97 13.85 -3.13
C ALA A 89 30.91 13.53 -4.21
N VAL A 90 29.61 13.67 -3.90
CA VAL A 90 28.51 13.47 -4.86
C VAL A 90 28.19 14.80 -5.55
N PRO A 91 28.36 14.91 -6.88
CA PRO A 91 28.08 16.13 -7.60
C PRO A 91 26.64 16.62 -7.38
N GLY A 92 26.47 17.92 -7.11
CA GLY A 92 25.14 18.51 -6.86
C GLY A 92 24.60 18.34 -5.43
N LEU A 93 25.30 17.63 -4.56
CA LEU A 93 24.91 17.40 -3.17
C LEU A 93 25.81 18.16 -2.19
N SER A 94 25.21 19.00 -1.35
CA SER A 94 25.87 19.65 -0.21
C SER A 94 25.26 19.17 1.10
N LEU A 95 26.07 19.02 2.13
CA LEU A 95 25.64 18.68 3.49
C LEU A 95 25.61 19.95 4.36
N LEU A 96 24.52 20.15 5.10
CA LEU A 96 24.48 21.05 6.24
C LEU A 96 24.65 20.20 7.50
N PRO A 97 25.87 20.06 8.05
CA PRO A 97 26.13 19.19 9.19
C PRO A 97 25.64 19.82 10.48
N ALA A 98 25.20 18.98 11.43
CA ALA A 98 24.99 19.41 12.81
C ALA A 98 26.31 19.31 13.60
N PRO A 99 26.58 20.24 14.55
CA PRO A 99 27.76 20.17 15.39
C PRO A 99 27.65 19.03 16.41
N HIS A 100 28.73 18.31 16.61
CA HIS A 100 28.77 17.13 17.47
C HIS A 100 28.89 17.42 18.96
N ASP A 101 29.64 18.47 19.33
CA ASP A 101 30.06 18.73 20.72
C ASP A 101 29.75 20.15 21.20
N SER A 102 28.69 20.76 20.68
CA SER A 102 28.33 22.09 21.16
C SER A 102 27.65 22.03 22.54
N PRO A 103 28.08 22.81 23.53
CA PRO A 103 27.39 22.88 24.82
C PRO A 103 25.92 23.27 24.73
N GLN A 104 25.53 23.81 23.58
CA GLN A 104 24.16 24.29 23.31
C GLN A 104 23.27 23.17 22.72
N THR A 105 23.81 22.02 22.34
CA THR A 105 23.04 20.87 21.88
C THR A 105 22.12 20.28 22.95
N THR A 106 22.42 20.54 24.22
CA THR A 106 21.61 20.09 25.37
C THR A 106 20.35 20.89 25.61
N SER A 107 20.22 22.07 25.00
CA SER A 107 19.04 22.93 25.17
C SER A 107 18.16 22.95 23.93
N LEU A 108 16.90 22.50 24.08
CA LEU A 108 15.92 22.57 22.99
C LEU A 108 15.67 24.05 22.59
N PRO A 109 15.84 24.40 21.30
CA PRO A 109 15.60 25.77 20.87
C PRO A 109 14.13 26.17 21.05
N ARG A 110 13.86 27.40 21.41
CA ARG A 110 12.52 27.96 21.53
C ARG A 110 11.77 27.81 20.20
N SER A 111 10.45 27.60 20.25
CA SER A 111 9.61 27.35 19.05
C SER A 111 9.76 28.42 17.95
N SER A 112 9.97 29.68 18.33
CA SER A 112 10.22 30.80 17.39
C SER A 112 11.55 30.65 16.64
N ARG A 113 12.61 30.15 17.29
CA ARG A 113 13.91 29.90 16.64
C ARG A 113 13.83 28.75 15.65
N ARG A 114 13.11 27.69 16.00
CA ARG A 114 12.86 26.56 15.07
C ARG A 114 12.10 27.00 13.83
N ALA A 115 11.01 27.75 14.00
CA ALA A 115 10.23 28.24 12.86
C ALA A 115 11.09 29.14 11.94
N ARG A 116 11.94 29.98 12.51
CA ARG A 116 12.88 30.82 11.76
C ARG A 116 13.92 29.98 11.02
N PHE A 117 14.52 29.01 11.68
CA PHE A 117 15.45 28.06 11.04
C PHE A 117 14.83 27.34 9.84
N LEU A 118 13.63 26.77 9.99
CA LEU A 118 12.92 26.11 8.89
C LEU A 118 12.57 27.08 7.74
N ALA A 119 12.26 28.34 8.06
CA ALA A 119 12.05 29.37 7.05
C ALA A 119 13.35 29.67 6.28
N HIS A 120 14.49 29.77 6.97
CA HIS A 120 15.80 30.02 6.37
C HIS A 120 16.28 28.84 5.52
N LEU A 121 16.03 27.58 5.94
CA LEU A 121 16.36 26.41 5.12
C LEU A 121 15.69 26.48 3.74
N ARG A 122 14.48 27.00 3.67
CA ARG A 122 13.74 27.14 2.40
C ARG A 122 14.34 28.20 1.46
N THR A 123 15.18 29.10 1.98
CA THR A 123 15.87 30.10 1.17
C THR A 123 17.21 29.61 0.59
N LEU A 124 17.66 28.41 0.98
CA LEU A 124 18.89 27.83 0.47
C LEU A 124 18.83 27.62 -1.05
N PRO A 125 19.95 27.84 -1.77
CA PRO A 125 20.00 27.73 -3.23
C PRO A 125 20.05 26.26 -3.68
N ALA A 126 18.93 25.54 -3.49
CA ALA A 126 18.79 24.14 -3.85
C ALA A 126 17.40 23.87 -4.46
N GLU A 127 17.29 22.92 -5.37
CA GLU A 127 15.99 22.46 -5.87
C GLU A 127 15.30 21.58 -4.82
N TYR A 128 16.07 20.74 -4.13
CA TYR A 128 15.57 19.82 -3.10
C TYR A 128 16.31 20.03 -1.79
N LEU A 129 15.52 20.02 -0.73
CA LEU A 129 16.00 20.05 0.64
C LEU A 129 15.57 18.74 1.31
N VAL A 130 16.52 17.90 1.70
CA VAL A 130 16.27 16.66 2.44
C VAL A 130 16.74 16.85 3.87
N ILE A 131 15.84 16.66 4.84
CA ILE A 131 16.11 16.90 6.27
C ILE A 131 16.04 15.57 7.01
N ASP A 132 17.14 15.15 7.63
CA ASP A 132 17.14 14.12 8.67
C ASP A 132 16.75 14.74 10.01
N ALA A 133 15.53 14.48 10.47
CA ALA A 133 14.96 15.12 11.65
C ALA A 133 15.50 14.53 12.98
N GLY A 134 16.30 13.46 12.92
CA GLY A 134 16.72 12.73 14.10
C GLY A 134 15.58 11.95 14.79
N PRO A 135 15.86 11.27 15.93
CA PRO A 135 14.90 10.48 16.67
C PRO A 135 14.03 11.36 17.59
N GLY A 136 12.82 10.85 17.91
CA GLY A 136 11.95 11.44 18.92
C GLY A 136 10.66 12.04 18.36
N HIS A 137 9.70 12.18 19.26
CA HIS A 137 8.37 12.76 18.99
C HIS A 137 8.21 14.14 19.67
N GLY A 138 9.33 14.78 19.98
CA GLY A 138 9.34 16.12 20.55
C GLY A 138 8.88 17.18 19.55
N PRO A 139 8.59 18.40 20.04
CA PRO A 139 8.11 19.49 19.18
C PRO A 139 9.06 19.83 18.02
N GLY A 140 10.37 19.58 18.17
CA GLY A 140 11.37 19.83 17.13
C GLY A 140 11.19 18.93 15.92
N GLN A 141 11.23 17.63 16.14
CA GLN A 141 11.09 16.59 15.11
C GLN A 141 9.73 16.68 14.42
N VAL A 142 8.67 16.80 15.21
CA VAL A 142 7.30 16.94 14.70
C VAL A 142 7.15 18.20 13.84
N ASP A 143 7.71 19.33 14.26
CA ASP A 143 7.64 20.59 13.51
C ASP A 143 8.37 20.51 12.18
N ILE A 144 9.51 19.78 12.11
CA ILE A 144 10.25 19.55 10.87
C ILE A 144 9.37 18.75 9.88
N LEU A 145 8.81 17.61 10.30
CA LEU A 145 8.00 16.80 9.42
C LEU A 145 6.72 17.51 8.97
N LEU A 146 6.03 18.22 9.88
CA LEU A 146 4.83 18.98 9.54
C LEU A 146 5.09 20.18 8.61
N SER A 147 6.33 20.63 8.51
CA SER A 147 6.75 21.71 7.61
C SER A 147 7.12 21.21 6.21
N ALA A 148 7.41 19.92 6.06
CA ALA A 148 7.85 19.33 4.80
C ALA A 148 6.70 19.16 3.81
N ALA A 149 7.03 19.27 2.52
CA ALA A 149 6.12 18.89 1.44
C ALA A 149 5.97 17.36 1.36
N VAL A 150 7.05 16.62 1.70
CA VAL A 150 7.09 15.16 1.70
C VAL A 150 7.59 14.69 3.07
N PRO A 151 6.71 14.53 4.07
CA PRO A 151 7.09 13.99 5.36
C PRO A 151 7.13 12.46 5.30
N ILE A 152 8.27 11.87 5.64
CA ILE A 152 8.52 10.43 5.64
C ILE A 152 8.80 9.98 7.06
N VAL A 153 8.07 8.98 7.54
CA VAL A 153 8.36 8.25 8.79
C VAL A 153 8.97 6.91 8.46
N VAL A 154 10.00 6.52 9.20
CA VAL A 154 10.71 5.26 9.00
C VAL A 154 10.52 4.39 10.23
N THR A 155 10.05 3.16 10.05
CA THR A 155 9.90 2.17 11.11
C THR A 155 10.65 0.88 10.79
N THR A 156 10.73 -0.03 11.75
CA THR A 156 11.21 -1.41 11.56
C THR A 156 10.14 -2.39 12.00
N PRO A 157 10.17 -3.68 11.56
CA PRO A 157 9.24 -4.70 12.01
C PRO A 157 9.54 -5.15 13.45
N GLU A 158 9.54 -4.21 14.36
CA GLU A 158 9.71 -4.40 15.80
C GLU A 158 8.58 -3.72 16.57
N PRO A 159 7.99 -4.37 17.59
CA PRO A 159 6.85 -3.80 18.34
C PRO A 159 7.10 -2.38 18.84
N GLY A 160 8.29 -2.13 19.43
CA GLY A 160 8.64 -0.82 19.96
C GLY A 160 8.83 0.26 18.90
N ALA A 161 9.27 -0.08 17.68
CA ALA A 161 9.39 0.87 16.58
C ALA A 161 7.99 1.24 16.05
N ILE A 162 7.12 0.26 15.86
CA ILE A 162 5.75 0.45 15.41
C ILE A 162 4.96 1.30 16.41
N GLU A 163 5.08 0.99 17.71
CA GLU A 163 4.46 1.78 18.78
C GLU A 163 4.90 3.25 18.73
N THR A 164 6.21 3.50 18.61
CA THR A 164 6.74 4.87 18.54
C THR A 164 6.28 5.60 17.28
N THR A 165 6.12 4.91 16.15
CA THR A 165 5.56 5.49 14.93
C THR A 165 4.11 5.93 15.14
N TYR A 166 3.25 5.10 15.71
CA TYR A 166 1.86 5.50 16.02
C TYR A 166 1.81 6.64 17.05
N ARG A 167 2.68 6.63 18.04
CA ARG A 167 2.82 7.70 19.02
C ARG A 167 3.27 9.03 18.35
N PHE A 168 4.19 8.93 17.38
CA PHE A 168 4.62 10.08 16.58
C PHE A 168 3.45 10.69 15.78
N LEU A 169 2.62 9.87 15.13
CA LEU A 169 1.44 10.34 14.41
C LEU A 169 0.45 11.07 15.32
N ARG A 170 0.18 10.52 16.52
CA ARG A 170 -0.68 11.17 17.53
C ARG A 170 -0.10 12.52 17.98
N ALA A 171 1.22 12.58 18.21
CA ALA A 171 1.91 13.81 18.57
C ALA A 171 1.86 14.86 17.46
N ALA A 172 2.00 14.44 16.21
CA ALA A 172 1.91 15.31 15.03
C ALA A 172 0.50 15.93 14.91
N PHE A 173 -0.55 15.14 15.06
CA PHE A 173 -1.92 15.62 15.07
C PHE A 173 -2.15 16.65 16.21
N ARG A 174 -1.80 16.28 17.44
CA ARG A 174 -1.94 17.17 18.59
C ARG A 174 -1.19 18.49 18.38
N ARG A 175 0.05 18.40 17.87
CA ARG A 175 0.87 19.59 17.59
C ARG A 175 0.22 20.51 16.56
N ARG A 176 -0.33 19.93 15.52
CA ARG A 176 -1.00 20.65 14.45
C ARG A 176 -2.29 21.31 14.93
N LEU A 177 -3.17 20.54 15.60
CA LEU A 177 -4.41 21.03 16.17
C LEU A 177 -4.15 22.19 17.15
N ARG A 178 -3.20 22.02 18.07
CA ARG A 178 -2.83 23.08 19.00
C ARG A 178 -2.38 24.36 18.30
N ARG A 179 -1.59 24.25 17.22
CA ARG A 179 -1.15 25.42 16.43
C ARG A 179 -2.32 26.18 15.81
N THR A 180 -3.28 25.47 15.27
CA THR A 180 -4.49 26.06 14.68
C THR A 180 -5.33 26.79 15.74
N LEU A 181 -5.41 26.22 16.95
CA LEU A 181 -6.19 26.77 18.06
C LEU A 181 -5.49 27.88 18.86
N LEU A 182 -4.21 28.21 18.60
CA LEU A 182 -3.47 29.22 19.37
C LEU A 182 -4.14 30.60 19.43
N ARG A 183 -4.91 30.97 18.43
CA ARG A 183 -5.64 32.24 18.34
C ARG A 183 -7.03 32.17 18.98
N ASP A 184 -7.55 30.98 19.25
CA ASP A 184 -8.84 30.73 19.89
C ASP A 184 -8.61 30.07 21.25
N ARG A 185 -8.38 30.92 22.26
CA ARG A 185 -8.05 30.47 23.62
C ARG A 185 -9.13 29.62 24.25
N LEU A 186 -10.42 29.89 23.95
CA LEU A 186 -11.53 29.12 24.51
C LEU A 186 -11.52 27.69 23.98
N ARG A 187 -11.47 27.52 22.67
CA ARG A 187 -11.40 26.19 22.06
C ARG A 187 -10.13 25.43 22.39
N LEU A 188 -9.00 26.15 22.53
CA LEU A 188 -7.76 25.54 23.00
C LEU A 188 -7.92 24.97 24.42
N ALA A 189 -8.55 25.71 25.34
CA ALA A 189 -8.78 25.26 26.70
C ALA A 189 -9.73 24.05 26.74
N ILE A 190 -10.80 24.04 25.92
CA ILE A 190 -11.71 22.89 25.78
C ILE A 190 -10.93 21.66 25.30
N CYS A 191 -10.10 21.82 24.28
CA CYS A 191 -9.30 20.73 23.70
C CYS A 191 -8.28 20.19 24.72
N GLU A 192 -7.55 21.05 25.42
CA GLU A 192 -6.58 20.65 26.44
C GLU A 192 -7.24 19.96 27.63
N ARG A 193 -8.41 20.41 28.07
CA ARG A 193 -9.21 19.74 29.09
C ARG A 193 -9.67 18.35 28.65
N ALA A 194 -10.23 18.23 27.44
CA ALA A 194 -10.64 16.93 26.90
C ALA A 194 -9.47 15.93 26.87
N ILE A 195 -8.27 16.37 26.46
CA ILE A 195 -7.06 15.53 26.47
C ILE A 195 -6.67 15.14 27.91
N ALA A 196 -6.73 16.06 28.85
CA ALA A 196 -6.39 15.80 30.25
C ALA A 196 -7.36 14.79 30.89
N ASP A 197 -8.64 14.92 30.61
CA ASP A 197 -9.69 14.02 31.14
C ASP A 197 -9.53 12.59 30.58
N MET A 198 -8.94 12.41 29.40
CA MET A 198 -8.65 11.09 28.81
C MET A 198 -7.39 10.42 29.39
N GLY A 199 -6.59 11.12 30.20
CA GLY A 199 -5.47 10.59 30.99
C GLY A 199 -4.23 10.17 30.20
N THR A 200 -4.34 9.94 28.90
CA THR A 200 -3.25 9.54 27.99
C THR A 200 -3.31 10.34 26.70
N LEU A 201 -2.28 10.25 25.84
CA LEU A 201 -2.34 10.85 24.51
C LEU A 201 -3.35 10.05 23.65
N PRO A 202 -4.58 10.58 23.46
CA PRO A 202 -5.65 9.81 22.84
C PRO A 202 -5.42 9.59 21.34
N ALA A 203 -6.08 8.57 20.78
CA ALA A 203 -6.21 8.47 19.35
C ALA A 203 -6.97 9.69 18.81
N PRO A 204 -6.54 10.31 17.70
CA PRO A 204 -7.20 11.51 17.17
C PRO A 204 -8.70 11.32 16.95
N ILE A 205 -9.12 10.17 16.42
CA ILE A 205 -10.53 9.85 16.19
C ILE A 205 -11.34 9.85 17.50
N GLU A 206 -10.77 9.34 18.60
CA GLU A 206 -11.44 9.32 19.90
C GLU A 206 -11.54 10.71 20.50
N LEU A 207 -10.46 11.50 20.40
CA LEU A 207 -10.50 12.91 20.80
C LEU A 207 -11.57 13.67 20.02
N ILE A 208 -11.66 13.49 18.72
CA ILE A 208 -12.64 14.18 17.88
C ILE A 208 -14.07 13.78 18.27
N LYS A 209 -14.33 12.51 18.61
CA LYS A 209 -15.64 12.07 19.13
C LYS A 209 -16.01 12.78 20.45
N VAL A 210 -15.05 12.95 21.35
CA VAL A 210 -15.25 13.69 22.60
C VAL A 210 -15.52 15.17 22.31
N LEU A 211 -14.71 15.79 21.47
CA LEU A 211 -14.88 17.20 21.06
C LEU A 211 -16.23 17.45 20.38
N ALA A 212 -16.74 16.50 19.58
CA ALA A 212 -18.03 16.63 18.90
C ALA A 212 -19.20 16.76 19.88
N ARG A 213 -19.09 16.17 21.09
CA ARG A 213 -20.09 16.28 22.15
C ARG A 213 -19.99 17.62 22.89
N MET A 214 -18.80 18.25 22.91
CA MET A 214 -18.55 19.51 23.63
C MET A 214 -18.74 20.74 22.74
N ASP A 215 -18.17 20.72 21.53
CA ASP A 215 -18.25 21.77 20.50
C ASP A 215 -18.14 21.13 19.12
N PRO A 216 -19.26 20.94 18.38
CA PRO A 216 -19.26 20.36 17.03
C PRO A 216 -18.34 21.07 16.03
N ARG A 217 -18.24 22.41 16.13
CA ARG A 217 -17.34 23.20 15.25
C ARG A 217 -15.86 22.94 15.55
N LEU A 218 -15.52 22.71 16.82
CA LEU A 218 -14.16 22.31 17.19
C LEU A 218 -13.82 20.92 16.65
N ALA A 219 -14.77 19.99 16.66
CA ALA A 219 -14.60 18.67 16.06
C ALA A 219 -14.38 18.75 14.54
N GLU A 220 -15.09 19.63 13.82
CA GLU A 220 -14.85 19.87 12.39
C GLU A 220 -13.44 20.39 12.13
N VAL A 221 -12.97 21.36 12.94
CA VAL A 221 -11.60 21.86 12.86
C VAL A 221 -10.59 20.72 13.11
N ALA A 222 -10.84 19.90 14.14
CA ALA A 222 -9.96 18.78 14.47
C ALA A 222 -9.91 17.74 13.35
N TRP A 223 -11.04 17.44 12.71
CA TRP A 223 -11.10 16.58 11.52
C TRP A 223 -10.33 17.18 10.33
N ALA A 224 -10.49 18.47 10.07
CA ALA A 224 -9.76 19.14 9.00
C ALA A 224 -8.25 19.05 9.23
N GLU A 225 -7.80 19.22 10.48
CA GLU A 225 -6.37 19.10 10.82
C GLU A 225 -5.87 17.65 10.81
N ALA A 226 -6.69 16.66 11.19
CA ALA A 226 -6.34 15.25 11.09
C ALA A 226 -6.05 14.85 9.63
N ARG A 227 -6.90 15.24 8.70
CA ARG A 227 -6.72 14.99 7.25
C ARG A 227 -5.45 15.63 6.66
N ARG A 228 -4.95 16.67 7.29
CA ARG A 228 -3.71 17.36 6.88
C ARG A 228 -2.44 16.72 7.45
N VAL A 229 -2.53 15.81 8.41
CA VAL A 229 -1.40 15.03 8.92
C VAL A 229 -1.16 13.85 7.97
N ARG A 230 -0.67 14.16 6.78
CA ARG A 230 -0.33 13.14 5.77
C ARG A 230 1.14 12.79 5.89
N MET A 231 1.44 11.53 6.18
CA MET A 231 2.81 11.03 6.25
C MET A 231 3.00 9.81 5.37
N LEU A 232 4.20 9.67 4.83
CA LEU A 232 4.61 8.51 4.05
C LEU A 232 5.40 7.57 4.95
N LEU A 233 5.13 6.27 4.86
CA LEU A 233 5.75 5.25 5.70
C LEU A 233 6.76 4.44 4.90
N VAL A 234 7.97 4.30 5.44
CA VAL A 234 8.98 3.34 4.98
C VAL A 234 9.18 2.31 6.08
N VAL A 235 9.02 1.03 5.74
CA VAL A 235 9.36 -0.09 6.64
C VAL A 235 10.76 -0.58 6.30
N ASN A 236 11.71 -0.32 7.18
CA ASN A 236 13.11 -0.70 7.00
C ASN A 236 13.43 -2.04 7.68
N GLN A 237 14.49 -2.72 7.23
CA GLN A 237 14.98 -3.98 7.79
C GLN A 237 13.95 -5.12 7.75
N THR A 238 13.14 -5.19 6.71
CA THR A 238 12.19 -6.30 6.53
C THR A 238 12.93 -7.60 6.26
N ARG A 239 12.51 -8.71 6.88
CA ARG A 239 13.13 -10.04 6.77
C ARG A 239 12.14 -11.11 6.37
N LEU A 240 10.95 -11.06 6.96
CA LEU A 240 9.91 -12.05 6.78
C LEU A 240 8.92 -11.61 5.70
N ARG A 241 8.22 -12.57 5.12
CA ARG A 241 7.17 -12.27 4.14
C ARG A 241 6.09 -11.34 4.72
N ASN A 242 5.70 -11.56 5.97
CA ASN A 242 4.71 -10.74 6.66
C ASN A 242 5.18 -9.29 6.88
N ASP A 243 6.50 -9.06 6.97
CA ASP A 243 7.04 -7.70 7.09
C ASP A 243 6.77 -6.85 5.84
N LEU A 244 6.61 -7.50 4.66
CA LEU A 244 6.32 -6.81 3.40
C LEU A 244 4.90 -6.21 3.38
N GLU A 245 3.96 -6.81 4.11
CA GLU A 245 2.58 -6.34 4.24
C GLU A 245 2.41 -5.31 5.37
N LEU A 246 3.40 -5.20 6.25
CA LEU A 246 3.34 -4.39 7.47
C LEU A 246 3.02 -2.91 7.15
N GLY A 247 3.62 -2.36 6.10
CA GLY A 247 3.38 -0.98 5.68
C GLY A 247 1.92 -0.73 5.30
N ALA A 248 1.34 -1.62 4.50
CA ALA A 248 -0.06 -1.56 4.09
C ALA A 248 -1.01 -1.75 5.28
N TRP A 249 -0.69 -2.67 6.20
CA TRP A 249 -1.47 -2.88 7.42
C TRP A 249 -1.42 -1.66 8.35
N MET A 250 -0.25 -1.10 8.60
CA MET A 250 -0.11 0.12 9.40
C MET A 250 -0.87 1.30 8.77
N SER A 251 -0.86 1.43 7.45
CA SER A 251 -1.62 2.47 6.74
C SER A 251 -3.13 2.31 6.96
N THR A 252 -3.64 1.08 6.79
CA THR A 252 -5.06 0.76 7.02
C THR A 252 -5.47 1.00 8.47
N LEU A 253 -4.66 0.54 9.43
CA LEU A 253 -4.94 0.67 10.86
C LEU A 253 -4.84 2.12 11.34
N ALA A 254 -3.86 2.90 10.85
CA ALA A 254 -3.76 4.32 11.17
C ALA A 254 -5.01 5.08 10.70
N GLN A 255 -5.53 4.74 9.52
CA GLN A 255 -6.75 5.34 9.01
C GLN A 255 -7.97 4.93 9.83
N ARG A 256 -8.14 3.63 10.14
CA ARG A 256 -9.32 3.11 10.88
C ARG A 256 -9.34 3.53 12.35
N HIS A 257 -8.22 3.39 13.05
CA HIS A 257 -8.17 3.53 14.51
C HIS A 257 -7.58 4.86 15.00
N LEU A 258 -6.77 5.55 14.17
CA LEU A 258 -6.31 6.91 14.50
C LEU A 258 -7.09 8.00 13.76
N GLY A 259 -7.71 7.69 12.63
CA GLY A 259 -8.30 8.70 11.76
C GLY A 259 -7.25 9.55 11.05
N LEU A 260 -6.04 9.03 10.86
CA LEU A 260 -4.93 9.73 10.22
C LEU A 260 -4.51 9.07 8.92
N PRO A 261 -4.33 9.82 7.83
CA PRO A 261 -3.80 9.29 6.59
C PRO A 261 -2.30 8.98 6.75
N LEU A 262 -1.97 7.71 6.67
CA LEU A 262 -0.62 7.19 6.54
C LEU A 262 -0.56 6.40 5.24
N GLU A 263 0.43 6.68 4.40
CA GLU A 263 0.56 6.05 3.09
C GLU A 263 1.87 5.26 3.02
N GLU A 264 1.79 4.00 2.66
CA GLU A 264 2.98 3.18 2.46
C GLU A 264 3.77 3.67 1.25
N LEU A 265 5.00 4.12 1.48
CA LEU A 265 5.95 4.49 0.43
C LEU A 265 6.75 3.30 -0.08
N GLY A 266 7.03 2.33 0.78
CA GLY A 266 7.74 1.11 0.45
C GLY A 266 8.48 0.50 1.64
N HIS A 267 9.23 -0.57 1.35
CA HIS A 267 10.04 -1.27 2.34
C HIS A 267 11.50 -1.39 1.87
N ILE A 268 12.40 -1.60 2.83
CA ILE A 268 13.82 -1.86 2.61
C ILE A 268 14.16 -3.18 3.28
N GLU A 269 14.55 -4.17 2.47
CA GLU A 269 14.94 -5.47 2.98
C GLU A 269 16.26 -5.41 3.77
N GLN A 270 16.38 -6.25 4.78
CA GLN A 270 17.62 -6.45 5.51
C GLN A 270 18.72 -6.92 4.54
N ASP A 271 19.84 -6.19 4.54
CA ASP A 271 20.94 -6.44 3.63
C ASP A 271 22.27 -6.09 4.32
N ASP A 272 23.17 -7.07 4.39
CA ASP A 272 24.47 -6.89 5.05
C ASP A 272 25.37 -5.88 4.33
N THR A 273 25.08 -5.58 3.05
CA THR A 273 25.79 -4.54 2.31
C THR A 273 25.58 -3.15 2.92
N VAL A 274 24.46 -2.91 3.60
CA VAL A 274 24.20 -1.67 4.35
C VAL A 274 25.24 -1.52 5.46
N TRP A 275 25.46 -2.57 6.25
CA TRP A 275 26.43 -2.55 7.32
C TRP A 275 27.87 -2.36 6.81
N LEU A 276 28.21 -3.01 5.68
CA LEU A 276 29.53 -2.85 5.03
C LEU A 276 29.73 -1.40 4.53
N ALA A 277 28.72 -0.80 3.91
CA ALA A 277 28.76 0.58 3.44
C ALA A 277 28.96 1.57 4.60
N VAL A 278 28.22 1.37 5.70
CA VAL A 278 28.38 2.16 6.94
C VAL A 278 29.80 2.04 7.49
N ARG A 279 30.35 0.84 7.60
CA ARG A 279 31.76 0.62 8.05
C ARG A 279 32.81 1.30 7.18
N ARG A 280 32.52 1.44 5.88
CA ARG A 280 33.41 2.12 4.92
C ARG A 280 33.22 3.63 4.88
N ASN A 281 32.32 4.17 5.69
CA ASN A 281 31.88 5.57 5.64
C ASN A 281 31.47 5.99 4.21
N ARG A 282 30.72 5.13 3.54
CA ARG A 282 30.21 5.38 2.19
C ARG A 282 28.70 5.21 2.13
N PRO A 283 27.99 6.12 1.45
CA PRO A 283 26.56 5.97 1.22
C PRO A 283 26.24 4.72 0.37
N LEU A 284 25.17 4.01 0.70
CA LEU A 284 24.84 2.73 0.05
C LEU A 284 24.65 2.85 -1.47
N LEU A 285 23.93 3.88 -1.96
CA LEU A 285 23.73 4.09 -3.40
C LEU A 285 25.02 4.47 -4.16
N VAL A 286 26.09 4.85 -3.46
CA VAL A 286 27.42 5.08 -4.05
C VAL A 286 28.26 3.82 -3.99
N ASP A 287 28.24 3.10 -2.85
CA ASP A 287 29.08 1.91 -2.61
C ASP A 287 28.51 0.64 -3.27
N SER A 288 27.21 0.40 -3.13
CA SER A 288 26.56 -0.83 -3.57
C SER A 288 25.13 -0.60 -4.10
N PRO A 289 24.97 0.14 -5.22
CA PRO A 289 23.65 0.52 -5.74
C PRO A 289 22.81 -0.69 -6.19
N THR A 290 23.45 -1.77 -6.62
CA THR A 290 22.77 -2.99 -7.11
C THR A 290 22.40 -3.98 -6.00
N SER A 291 22.69 -3.67 -4.74
CA SER A 291 22.29 -4.48 -3.58
C SER A 291 20.76 -4.51 -3.43
N LYS A 292 20.23 -5.43 -2.62
CA LYS A 292 18.78 -5.50 -2.37
C LYS A 292 18.25 -4.19 -1.77
N ALA A 293 18.91 -3.73 -0.71
CA ALA A 293 18.55 -2.47 -0.06
C ALA A 293 18.75 -1.26 -0.99
N GLY A 294 19.77 -1.25 -1.84
CA GLY A 294 19.99 -0.22 -2.86
C GLY A 294 18.83 -0.12 -3.84
N ARG A 295 18.39 -1.24 -4.40
CA ARG A 295 17.21 -1.29 -5.30
C ARG A 295 15.91 -0.88 -4.60
N ASN A 296 15.72 -1.26 -3.33
CA ASN A 296 14.55 -0.82 -2.57
C ASN A 296 14.57 0.69 -2.36
N LEU A 297 15.71 1.27 -1.97
CA LEU A 297 15.88 2.72 -1.82
C LEU A 297 15.64 3.47 -3.13
N GLU A 298 16.15 2.96 -4.25
CA GLU A 298 15.89 3.53 -5.57
C GLU A 298 14.40 3.52 -5.92
N ARG A 299 13.68 2.43 -5.63
CA ARG A 299 12.24 2.33 -5.85
C ARG A 299 11.48 3.35 -5.00
N ILE A 300 11.85 3.50 -3.73
CA ILE A 300 11.29 4.51 -2.83
C ILE A 300 11.56 5.91 -3.39
N ALA A 301 12.79 6.20 -3.80
CA ALA A 301 13.17 7.50 -4.35
C ALA A 301 12.38 7.85 -5.63
N ARG A 302 12.17 6.89 -6.52
CA ARG A 302 11.32 7.08 -7.72
C ARG A 302 9.87 7.41 -7.36
N ARG A 303 9.31 6.76 -6.33
CA ARG A 303 7.97 7.10 -5.82
C ARG A 303 7.93 8.52 -5.25
N VAL A 304 8.96 8.93 -4.51
CA VAL A 304 9.06 10.31 -4.01
C VAL A 304 9.12 11.31 -5.17
N VAL A 305 9.91 11.02 -6.23
CA VAL A 305 9.94 11.86 -7.45
C VAL A 305 8.55 11.98 -8.06
N ALA A 306 7.82 10.88 -8.22
CA ALA A 306 6.46 10.91 -8.76
C ALA A 306 5.51 11.77 -7.90
N ILE A 307 5.57 11.64 -6.57
CA ILE A 307 4.78 12.44 -5.62
C ILE A 307 5.10 13.94 -5.73
N VAL A 308 6.36 14.28 -5.95
CA VAL A 308 6.78 15.69 -6.06
C VAL A 308 6.38 16.30 -7.40
N THR A 309 6.47 15.54 -8.49
CA THR A 309 6.19 16.00 -9.85
C THR A 309 4.72 16.02 -10.20
N THR A 310 3.88 15.25 -9.49
CA THR A 310 2.43 15.17 -9.74
C THR A 310 1.64 15.59 -8.49
N PRO A 311 1.51 16.88 -8.19
CA PRO A 311 0.84 17.37 -6.99
C PRO A 311 -0.64 16.96 -6.87
N GLU A 312 -1.30 16.74 -8.00
CA GLU A 312 -2.72 16.35 -8.09
C GLU A 312 -2.99 14.94 -7.53
N SER A 313 -2.03 14.05 -7.59
CA SER A 313 -2.09 12.71 -6.99
C SER A 313 -2.31 12.75 -5.46
N ARG A 314 -1.95 13.85 -4.81
CA ARG A 314 -2.15 14.07 -3.37
C ARG A 314 -3.57 14.49 -2.98
N ALA A 315 -4.36 14.99 -3.92
CA ALA A 315 -5.71 15.51 -3.66
C ALA A 315 -6.78 14.41 -3.54
N SER A 316 -6.53 13.22 -4.08
CA SER A 316 -7.56 12.21 -4.32
C SER A 316 -7.67 11.08 -3.27
N ALA A 317 -7.19 11.26 -2.05
CA ALA A 317 -7.62 10.36 -0.99
C ALA A 317 -9.11 10.62 -0.71
N PRO A 318 -9.99 9.62 -0.80
CA PRO A 318 -11.41 9.80 -0.55
C PRO A 318 -11.61 10.44 0.82
N PRO A 319 -12.58 11.37 0.95
CA PRO A 319 -12.86 12.00 2.23
C PRO A 319 -13.26 10.89 3.23
N MET A 320 -12.44 10.72 4.25
CA MET A 320 -12.78 9.85 5.36
C MET A 320 -13.96 10.50 6.09
N GLN A 321 -15.17 10.10 5.74
CA GLN A 321 -16.34 10.39 6.55
C GLN A 321 -16.39 9.35 7.68
N PRO A 322 -16.75 9.73 8.88
CA PRO A 322 -17.15 8.80 9.92
C PRO A 322 -18.52 8.21 9.54
N GLY A 323 -18.54 7.45 8.46
CA GLY A 323 -19.72 6.70 8.03
C GLY A 323 -19.81 5.40 8.80
N VAL A 324 -20.98 4.83 8.82
CA VAL A 324 -21.21 3.48 9.32
C VAL A 324 -20.26 2.55 8.54
N VAL A 325 -19.30 1.94 9.25
CA VAL A 325 -18.40 0.95 8.64
C VAL A 325 -19.23 -0.26 8.27
N THR A 326 -19.42 -0.49 6.99
CA THR A 326 -20.21 -1.63 6.49
C THR A 326 -19.47 -2.95 6.68
N LEU A 327 -20.17 -4.08 6.58
CA LEU A 327 -19.53 -5.41 6.62
C LEU A 327 -18.56 -5.59 5.43
N TYR A 328 -18.83 -4.96 4.29
CA TYR A 328 -17.93 -4.93 3.14
C TYR A 328 -16.63 -4.16 3.46
N ASP A 329 -16.76 -3.01 4.11
CA ASP A 329 -15.61 -2.21 4.56
C ASP A 329 -14.78 -2.96 5.61
N ALA A 330 -15.43 -3.73 6.49
CA ALA A 330 -14.75 -4.56 7.47
C ALA A 330 -13.81 -5.56 6.79
N LEU A 331 -14.26 -6.25 5.74
CA LEU A 331 -13.45 -7.19 4.96
C LEU A 331 -12.54 -6.51 3.92
N GLY A 332 -12.73 -5.20 3.66
CA GLY A 332 -11.99 -4.46 2.65
C GLY A 332 -12.27 -4.95 1.22
N VAL A 333 -13.55 -5.24 0.94
CA VAL A 333 -14.04 -5.69 -0.37
C VAL A 333 -15.17 -4.78 -0.88
N PRO A 334 -15.37 -4.65 -2.20
CA PRO A 334 -16.47 -3.88 -2.73
C PRO A 334 -17.82 -4.59 -2.50
N ARG A 335 -18.92 -3.84 -2.50
CA ARG A 335 -20.29 -4.39 -2.32
C ARG A 335 -20.63 -5.52 -3.31
N GLY A 336 -20.12 -5.46 -4.54
CA GLY A 336 -20.33 -6.50 -5.57
C GLY A 336 -19.35 -7.66 -5.52
N ALA A 337 -18.55 -7.81 -4.44
CA ALA A 337 -17.54 -8.84 -4.34
C ALA A 337 -18.10 -10.25 -4.48
N SER A 338 -17.38 -11.11 -5.18
CA SER A 338 -17.63 -12.54 -5.28
C SER A 338 -17.29 -13.26 -3.96
N ASP A 339 -17.83 -14.47 -3.78
CA ASP A 339 -17.53 -15.28 -2.60
C ASP A 339 -16.03 -15.53 -2.42
N GLU A 340 -15.28 -15.64 -3.52
CA GLU A 340 -13.83 -15.83 -3.47
C GLU A 340 -13.11 -14.56 -2.99
N GLU A 341 -13.55 -13.38 -3.43
CA GLU A 341 -13.03 -12.09 -2.95
C GLU A 341 -13.35 -11.88 -1.48
N ILE A 342 -14.54 -12.27 -1.02
CA ILE A 342 -14.93 -12.23 0.39
C ILE A 342 -14.01 -13.14 1.22
N ARG A 343 -13.78 -14.39 0.80
CA ARG A 343 -12.86 -15.32 1.49
C ARG A 343 -11.42 -14.78 1.53
N ARG A 344 -10.92 -14.21 0.44
CA ARG A 344 -9.59 -13.59 0.39
C ARG A 344 -9.52 -12.35 1.27
N GLY A 345 -10.56 -11.51 1.25
CA GLY A 345 -10.67 -10.34 2.11
C GLY A 345 -10.64 -10.72 3.58
N TYR A 346 -11.47 -11.67 3.99
CA TYR A 346 -11.51 -12.20 5.35
C TYR A 346 -10.14 -12.73 5.80
N LYS A 347 -9.51 -13.60 5.01
CA LYS A 347 -8.19 -14.14 5.33
C LYS A 347 -7.17 -13.04 5.56
N ARG A 348 -7.10 -12.06 4.66
CA ARG A 348 -6.19 -10.92 4.78
C ARG A 348 -6.46 -10.07 6.03
N GLN A 349 -7.73 -9.81 6.34
CA GLN A 349 -8.10 -9.06 7.54
C GLN A 349 -7.78 -9.87 8.82
N ARG A 350 -8.04 -11.18 8.84
CA ARG A 350 -7.69 -12.06 9.97
C ARG A 350 -6.18 -12.14 10.22
N GLU A 351 -5.36 -12.09 9.17
CA GLU A 351 -3.90 -11.98 9.29
C GLU A 351 -3.49 -10.63 9.90
N MET A 352 -4.09 -9.52 9.43
CA MET A 352 -3.81 -8.18 9.96
C MET A 352 -4.24 -8.01 11.41
N TYR A 353 -5.41 -8.54 11.81
CA TYR A 353 -5.92 -8.51 13.18
C TYR A 353 -5.58 -9.78 13.97
N GLY A 354 -4.57 -10.55 13.57
CA GLY A 354 -4.10 -11.71 14.31
C GLY A 354 -3.43 -11.32 15.64
N GLU A 355 -3.44 -12.22 16.62
CA GLU A 355 -2.79 -11.98 17.92
C GLU A 355 -1.27 -11.73 17.79
N SER A 356 -0.63 -12.32 16.79
CA SER A 356 0.79 -12.13 16.47
C SER A 356 1.08 -10.97 15.55
N SER A 357 0.06 -10.20 15.13
CA SER A 357 0.24 -9.08 14.22
C SER A 357 0.98 -7.93 14.89
N LEU A 358 2.15 -7.59 14.36
CA LEU A 358 2.93 -6.45 14.83
C LEU A 358 2.18 -5.13 14.67
N ALA A 359 1.39 -4.98 13.60
CA ALA A 359 0.70 -3.74 13.29
C ALA A 359 -0.38 -3.36 14.31
N THR A 360 -1.00 -4.35 14.99
CA THR A 360 -2.06 -4.13 15.99
C THR A 360 -1.55 -4.09 17.42
N ALA A 361 -0.38 -4.69 17.71
CA ALA A 361 0.13 -4.95 19.06
C ALA A 361 0.22 -3.72 19.98
N SER A 362 0.40 -2.53 19.42
CA SER A 362 0.53 -1.27 20.16
C SER A 362 -0.63 -0.28 19.94
N LEU A 363 -1.58 -0.67 19.08
CA LEU A 363 -2.68 0.19 18.65
C LEU A 363 -3.99 -0.18 19.34
N LEU A 364 -4.24 -1.48 19.52
CA LEU A 364 -5.46 -2.02 20.08
C LEU A 364 -5.19 -2.74 21.39
N THR A 365 -6.12 -2.58 22.34
CA THR A 365 -6.15 -3.43 23.53
C THR A 365 -6.66 -4.83 23.17
N PRO A 366 -6.38 -5.87 23.98
CA PRO A 366 -6.90 -7.22 23.72
C PRO A 366 -8.43 -7.26 23.54
N ALA A 367 -9.18 -6.45 24.31
CA ALA A 367 -10.63 -6.34 24.16
C ALA A 367 -11.06 -5.71 22.83
N GLN A 368 -10.36 -4.67 22.38
CA GLN A 368 -10.62 -4.06 21.08
C GLN A 368 -10.26 -5.00 19.94
N LEU A 369 -9.14 -5.72 20.06
CA LEU A 369 -8.73 -6.71 19.07
C LEU A 369 -9.76 -7.83 18.94
N GLY A 370 -10.26 -8.38 20.06
CA GLY A 370 -11.32 -9.39 20.06
C GLY A 370 -12.63 -8.88 19.45
N ALA A 371 -12.98 -7.61 19.70
CA ALA A 371 -14.16 -7.00 19.10
C ALA A 371 -14.03 -6.86 17.57
N GLU A 372 -12.84 -6.45 17.07
CA GLU A 372 -12.61 -6.39 15.62
C GLU A 372 -12.60 -7.78 14.97
N GLN A 373 -12.01 -8.78 15.62
CA GLN A 373 -12.06 -10.17 15.16
C GLN A 373 -13.50 -10.68 15.08
N GLY A 374 -14.33 -10.43 16.10
CA GLY A 374 -15.76 -10.79 16.09
C GLY A 374 -16.54 -10.12 14.96
N ARG A 375 -16.23 -8.84 14.66
CA ARG A 375 -16.83 -8.13 13.52
C ARG A 375 -16.42 -8.74 12.17
N LEU A 376 -15.17 -9.21 12.04
CA LEU A 376 -14.71 -9.89 10.82
C LEU A 376 -15.43 -11.22 10.64
N ASP A 377 -15.62 -11.98 11.71
CA ASP A 377 -16.34 -13.26 11.68
C ASP A 377 -17.82 -13.04 11.32
N GLU A 378 -18.49 -12.06 11.94
CA GLU A 378 -19.86 -11.66 11.59
C GLU A 378 -19.98 -11.23 10.11
N ALA A 379 -19.02 -10.41 9.62
CA ALA A 379 -19.01 -9.97 8.24
C ALA A 379 -18.85 -11.14 7.27
N TYR A 380 -17.97 -12.07 7.58
CA TYR A 380 -17.75 -13.26 6.78
C TYR A 380 -18.98 -14.15 6.71
N ASP A 381 -19.59 -14.47 7.86
CA ASP A 381 -20.77 -15.33 7.94
C ASP A 381 -22.00 -14.70 7.26
N THR A 382 -22.13 -13.37 7.36
CA THR A 382 -23.25 -12.65 6.76
C THR A 382 -23.09 -12.51 5.25
N LEU A 383 -21.89 -12.18 4.76
CA LEU A 383 -21.67 -11.88 3.35
C LEU A 383 -21.49 -13.13 2.47
N LEU A 384 -21.13 -14.28 3.04
CA LEU A 384 -21.07 -15.55 2.30
C LEU A 384 -22.45 -16.23 2.18
N ASP A 385 -23.36 -15.98 3.11
CA ASP A 385 -24.73 -16.48 3.02
C ASP A 385 -25.55 -15.57 2.12
N SER A 386 -26.02 -16.07 0.99
CA SER A 386 -26.74 -15.27 -0.01
C SER A 386 -28.04 -14.64 0.54
N VAL A 387 -28.72 -15.30 1.48
CA VAL A 387 -29.96 -14.80 2.09
C VAL A 387 -29.64 -13.70 3.10
N ARG A 388 -28.68 -13.94 3.99
CA ARG A 388 -28.23 -12.94 4.98
C ARG A 388 -27.61 -11.72 4.31
N ARG A 389 -26.80 -11.92 3.28
CA ARG A 389 -26.19 -10.83 2.48
C ARG A 389 -27.26 -9.95 1.86
N ARG A 390 -28.29 -10.55 1.26
CA ARG A 390 -29.40 -9.79 0.66
C ARG A 390 -30.19 -9.01 1.71
N ALA A 391 -30.51 -9.62 2.85
CA ALA A 391 -31.19 -8.93 3.95
C ALA A 391 -30.35 -7.75 4.49
N TYR A 392 -29.03 -7.96 4.64
CA TYR A 392 -28.10 -6.91 5.05
C TYR A 392 -28.03 -5.76 4.02
N ASP A 393 -27.94 -6.08 2.73
CA ASP A 393 -27.89 -5.08 1.66
C ASP A 393 -29.16 -4.22 1.64
N LEU A 394 -30.35 -4.84 1.77
CA LEU A 394 -31.62 -4.11 1.84
C LEU A 394 -31.72 -3.18 3.06
N SER A 395 -31.20 -3.60 4.20
CA SER A 395 -31.24 -2.80 5.43
C SER A 395 -30.21 -1.66 5.43
N THR A 396 -29.05 -1.88 4.80
CA THR A 396 -27.92 -0.93 4.87
C THR A 396 -27.93 0.06 3.70
N PHE A 397 -28.47 -0.33 2.55
CA PHE A 397 -28.47 0.48 1.32
C PHE A 397 -29.87 0.60 0.69
N PRO A 398 -30.85 1.15 1.41
CA PRO A 398 -32.25 1.19 0.94
C PRO A 398 -32.43 2.00 -0.35
N ASP A 399 -31.63 3.06 -0.57
CA ASP A 399 -31.78 3.99 -1.69
C ASP A 399 -31.21 3.46 -3.01
N ASP A 400 -30.23 2.58 -2.97
CA ASP A 400 -29.58 2.01 -4.16
C ASP A 400 -30.44 0.94 -4.85
N ASP A 401 -31.29 0.23 -4.10
CA ASP A 401 -32.19 -0.79 -4.67
C ASP A 401 -33.43 -0.18 -5.32
N ALA A 402 -33.84 1.03 -4.94
CA ALA A 402 -34.95 1.75 -5.58
C ALA A 402 -34.63 2.16 -7.03
N ASN A 403 -33.34 2.28 -7.38
CA ASN A 403 -32.88 2.72 -8.71
C ASN A 403 -32.20 1.59 -9.52
N ARG A 404 -32.16 0.35 -8.98
CA ARG A 404 -31.64 -0.79 -9.70
C ARG A 404 -32.72 -1.28 -10.66
N PRO A 405 -32.47 -1.31 -12.00
CA PRO A 405 -33.38 -2.02 -12.87
C PRO A 405 -33.49 -3.45 -12.33
N ALA A 406 -34.72 -3.90 -12.06
CA ALA A 406 -34.95 -5.26 -11.61
C ALA A 406 -34.13 -6.19 -12.50
N PRO A 407 -33.33 -7.13 -11.92
CA PRO A 407 -32.65 -8.12 -12.74
C PRO A 407 -33.73 -8.70 -13.62
N PRO A 408 -33.50 -8.86 -14.97
CA PRO A 408 -34.51 -9.38 -15.86
C PRO A 408 -35.05 -10.64 -15.17
N ALA A 409 -36.34 -10.62 -14.85
CA ALA A 409 -36.98 -11.71 -14.12
C ALA A 409 -36.59 -12.98 -14.86
N ALA A 410 -35.72 -13.78 -14.27
CA ALA A 410 -35.39 -15.10 -14.77
C ALA A 410 -36.76 -15.76 -14.89
N LYS A 411 -37.17 -16.02 -16.14
CA LYS A 411 -38.48 -16.57 -16.42
C LYS A 411 -38.60 -17.81 -15.53
N PRO A 412 -39.53 -17.90 -14.58
CA PRO A 412 -39.61 -19.02 -13.67
C PRO A 412 -39.74 -20.40 -14.39
N ALA A 413 -40.19 -20.35 -15.63
CA ALA A 413 -40.20 -21.49 -16.54
C ALA A 413 -38.81 -22.00 -16.93
N LEU A 414 -37.83 -21.10 -17.20
CA LEU A 414 -36.46 -21.48 -17.56
C LEU A 414 -35.69 -22.14 -16.41
N ALA A 415 -35.88 -21.64 -15.17
CA ALA A 415 -35.24 -22.23 -14.00
C ALA A 415 -35.81 -23.61 -13.64
N ALA A 416 -37.12 -23.82 -13.83
CA ALA A 416 -37.77 -25.10 -13.62
C ALA A 416 -37.36 -26.14 -14.69
N GLU A 417 -37.22 -25.70 -15.94
CA GLU A 417 -36.78 -26.54 -17.06
C GLU A 417 -35.30 -26.95 -16.93
N GLN A 418 -34.45 -26.02 -16.45
CA GLN A 418 -33.04 -26.30 -16.14
C GLN A 418 -32.89 -27.28 -14.97
N LEU A 419 -33.70 -27.13 -13.91
CA LEU A 419 -33.71 -28.07 -12.78
C LEU A 419 -34.18 -29.46 -13.18
N LEU A 420 -35.17 -29.58 -14.04
CA LEU A 420 -35.63 -30.85 -14.58
C LEU A 420 -34.56 -31.50 -15.45
N LEU A 421 -33.91 -30.72 -16.33
CA LEU A 421 -32.83 -31.19 -17.19
C LEU A 421 -31.61 -31.66 -16.37
N GLN A 422 -31.27 -30.94 -15.32
CA GLN A 422 -30.21 -31.35 -14.38
C GLN A 422 -30.55 -32.64 -13.63
N ALA A 423 -31.78 -32.81 -13.20
CA ALA A 423 -32.24 -34.02 -12.51
C ALA A 423 -32.26 -35.25 -13.45
N GLU A 424 -32.62 -35.06 -14.72
CA GLU A 424 -32.55 -36.11 -15.75
C GLU A 424 -31.11 -36.50 -16.05
N LEU A 425 -30.21 -35.52 -16.25
CA LEU A 425 -28.79 -35.74 -16.51
C LEU A 425 -28.07 -36.45 -15.36
N GLN A 426 -28.40 -36.11 -14.10
CA GLN A 426 -27.85 -36.82 -12.94
C GLN A 426 -28.26 -38.31 -12.88
N ARG A 427 -29.38 -38.69 -13.50
CA ARG A 427 -29.79 -40.09 -13.62
C ARG A 427 -29.15 -40.80 -14.79
N GLU A 428 -28.85 -40.09 -15.88
CA GLU A 428 -28.19 -40.62 -17.09
C GLU A 428 -26.67 -40.79 -16.90
N ILE A 429 -26.03 -39.98 -16.06
CA ILE A 429 -24.57 -40.02 -15.84
C ILE A 429 -24.24 -40.99 -14.71
N GLY A 430 -23.71 -42.15 -15.06
CA GLY A 430 -23.22 -43.18 -14.15
C GLY A 430 -21.78 -43.60 -14.46
N PRO A 431 -21.25 -44.58 -13.71
CA PRO A 431 -19.86 -45.04 -13.89
C PRO A 431 -19.54 -45.58 -15.29
N ASP A 432 -20.56 -46.07 -16.02
CA ASP A 432 -20.44 -46.68 -17.35
C ASP A 432 -20.89 -45.76 -18.49
N THR A 433 -21.18 -44.47 -18.19
CA THR A 433 -21.64 -43.51 -19.21
C THR A 433 -20.55 -43.23 -20.23
N GLU A 434 -20.89 -43.35 -21.50
CA GLU A 434 -20.03 -42.95 -22.61
C GLU A 434 -20.29 -41.49 -22.97
N PHE A 435 -19.30 -40.65 -22.79
CA PHE A 435 -19.40 -39.23 -23.12
C PHE A 435 -19.13 -39.02 -24.61
N ASP A 436 -20.11 -38.44 -25.29
CA ASP A 436 -20.01 -37.92 -26.65
C ASP A 436 -20.17 -36.38 -26.66
N GLY A 437 -20.00 -35.78 -27.83
CA GLY A 437 -20.11 -34.34 -27.99
C GLY A 437 -21.50 -33.80 -27.64
N ALA A 438 -22.56 -34.55 -27.99
CA ALA A 438 -23.94 -34.17 -27.70
C ALA A 438 -24.24 -34.15 -26.20
N LEU A 439 -23.73 -35.13 -25.44
CA LEU A 439 -23.89 -35.20 -23.99
C LEU A 439 -23.13 -34.08 -23.29
N LEU A 440 -21.90 -33.77 -23.74
CA LEU A 440 -21.12 -32.66 -23.22
C LEU A 440 -21.84 -31.32 -23.44
N ARG A 441 -22.45 -31.12 -24.61
CA ARG A 441 -23.29 -29.96 -24.90
C ARG A 441 -24.52 -29.90 -23.99
N LYS A 442 -25.23 -31.01 -23.82
CA LYS A 442 -26.41 -31.11 -22.96
C LYS A 442 -26.08 -30.77 -21.50
N VAL A 443 -24.93 -31.24 -21.00
CA VAL A 443 -24.44 -30.90 -19.66
C VAL A 443 -24.10 -29.42 -19.58
N ARG A 444 -23.40 -28.82 -20.54
CA ARG A 444 -23.11 -27.38 -20.56
C ARG A 444 -24.38 -26.54 -20.54
N GLU A 445 -25.36 -26.88 -21.36
CA GLU A 445 -26.63 -26.15 -21.43
C GLU A 445 -27.46 -26.28 -20.16
N SER A 446 -27.42 -27.43 -19.50
CA SER A 446 -28.08 -27.63 -18.22
C SER A 446 -27.48 -26.75 -17.10
N VAL A 447 -26.20 -26.44 -17.18
CA VAL A 447 -25.50 -25.51 -16.26
C VAL A 447 -25.71 -24.05 -16.68
N GLY A 448 -26.28 -23.81 -17.87
CA GLY A 448 -26.56 -22.46 -18.37
C GLY A 448 -25.31 -21.65 -18.79
N VAL A 449 -24.25 -22.35 -19.21
CA VAL A 449 -22.96 -21.72 -19.55
C VAL A 449 -22.76 -21.67 -21.06
N ASP A 450 -22.30 -20.55 -21.60
CA ASP A 450 -21.95 -20.44 -23.02
C ASP A 450 -20.48 -20.83 -23.30
N LEU A 451 -20.19 -21.17 -24.59
CA LEU A 451 -18.83 -21.55 -25.00
C LEU A 451 -17.80 -20.41 -24.81
N GLY A 452 -18.24 -19.15 -24.79
CA GLY A 452 -17.37 -18.00 -24.55
C GLY A 452 -16.90 -17.93 -23.10
N GLU A 453 -17.78 -18.24 -22.16
CA GLU A 453 -17.45 -18.28 -20.74
C GLU A 453 -16.48 -19.44 -20.44
N ILE A 454 -16.70 -20.62 -21.02
CA ILE A 454 -15.77 -21.74 -20.90
C ILE A 454 -14.41 -21.39 -21.51
N SER A 455 -14.38 -20.80 -22.69
CA SER A 455 -13.15 -20.36 -23.36
C SER A 455 -12.36 -19.34 -22.52
N ALA A 456 -13.04 -18.38 -21.90
CA ALA A 456 -12.40 -17.38 -21.04
C ALA A 456 -11.72 -17.99 -19.80
N ARG A 457 -12.35 -19.02 -19.20
CA ARG A 457 -11.86 -19.67 -17.98
C ARG A 457 -10.81 -20.76 -18.22
N THR A 458 -11.01 -21.59 -19.27
CA THR A 458 -10.14 -22.73 -19.56
C THR A 458 -8.98 -22.41 -20.49
N LYS A 459 -9.02 -21.21 -21.15
CA LYS A 459 -8.07 -20.80 -22.20
C LYS A 459 -8.11 -21.67 -23.45
N ILE A 460 -9.13 -22.51 -23.64
CA ILE A 460 -9.36 -23.28 -24.84
C ILE A 460 -10.12 -22.42 -25.84
N GLY A 461 -9.64 -22.35 -27.08
CA GLY A 461 -10.30 -21.56 -28.13
C GLY A 461 -11.74 -22.03 -28.41
N ARG A 462 -12.68 -21.08 -28.56
CA ARG A 462 -14.11 -21.36 -28.88
C ARG A 462 -14.29 -22.34 -30.06
N PRO A 463 -13.51 -22.26 -31.18
CA PRO A 463 -13.62 -23.22 -32.26
C PRO A 463 -13.37 -24.67 -31.84
N TYR A 464 -12.40 -24.89 -30.93
CA TYR A 464 -12.09 -26.24 -30.44
C TYR A 464 -13.17 -26.78 -29.50
N LEU A 465 -13.74 -25.92 -28.67
CA LEU A 465 -14.87 -26.30 -27.81
C LEU A 465 -16.11 -26.67 -28.64
N ALA A 466 -16.42 -25.91 -29.69
CA ALA A 466 -17.48 -26.23 -30.62
C ALA A 466 -17.21 -27.54 -31.37
N ALA A 467 -16.00 -27.75 -31.88
CA ALA A 467 -15.59 -28.97 -32.55
C ALA A 467 -15.68 -30.20 -31.64
N ILE A 468 -15.41 -30.04 -30.32
CA ILE A 468 -15.62 -31.13 -29.34
C ILE A 468 -17.11 -31.46 -29.20
N GLU A 469 -17.99 -30.47 -29.09
CA GLU A 469 -19.43 -30.66 -28.94
C GLU A 469 -20.09 -31.18 -30.23
N ASP A 470 -19.54 -30.83 -31.40
CA ASP A 470 -20.03 -31.26 -32.72
C ASP A 470 -19.38 -32.57 -33.21
N GLU A 471 -18.42 -33.14 -32.45
CA GLU A 471 -17.59 -34.29 -32.84
C GLU A 471 -16.88 -34.08 -34.21
N ASP A 472 -16.55 -32.83 -34.55
CA ASP A 472 -15.76 -32.54 -35.75
C ASP A 472 -14.28 -32.82 -35.47
N PHE A 473 -13.94 -34.10 -35.54
CA PHE A 473 -12.58 -34.57 -35.26
C PHE A 473 -11.53 -34.07 -36.25
N ALA A 474 -11.95 -33.63 -37.46
CA ALA A 474 -11.05 -33.08 -38.46
C ALA A 474 -10.54 -31.68 -38.09
N SER A 475 -11.34 -30.90 -37.38
CA SER A 475 -11.00 -29.54 -36.91
C SER A 475 -10.27 -29.55 -35.56
N LEU A 476 -10.14 -30.69 -34.89
CA LEU A 476 -9.45 -30.82 -33.63
C LEU A 476 -7.93 -30.96 -33.82
N PRO A 477 -7.12 -30.43 -32.88
CA PRO A 477 -5.67 -30.60 -32.93
C PRO A 477 -5.27 -32.05 -32.60
N ALA A 478 -3.95 -32.32 -32.60
CA ALA A 478 -3.45 -33.66 -32.30
C ALA A 478 -4.02 -34.21 -30.96
N PRO A 479 -4.30 -35.54 -30.85
CA PRO A 479 -4.98 -36.17 -29.70
C PRO A 479 -4.37 -35.82 -28.32
N VAL A 480 -3.08 -35.51 -28.28
CA VAL A 480 -2.39 -35.08 -27.04
C VAL A 480 -2.98 -33.77 -26.48
N TYR A 481 -3.33 -32.82 -27.34
CA TYR A 481 -3.95 -31.55 -26.94
C TYR A 481 -5.42 -31.74 -26.60
N VAL A 482 -6.15 -32.52 -27.38
CA VAL A 482 -7.57 -32.86 -27.13
C VAL A 482 -7.72 -33.50 -25.76
N ARG A 483 -6.79 -34.36 -25.38
CA ARG A 483 -6.72 -34.93 -24.02
C ARG A 483 -6.74 -33.90 -22.92
N GLY A 484 -5.93 -32.83 -23.06
CA GLY A 484 -5.90 -31.72 -22.11
C GLY A 484 -7.20 -30.92 -22.10
N PHE A 485 -7.77 -30.66 -23.27
CA PHE A 485 -9.03 -29.92 -23.41
C PHE A 485 -10.20 -30.65 -22.73
N LEU A 486 -10.29 -31.95 -22.92
CA LEU A 486 -11.35 -32.76 -22.29
C LEU A 486 -11.22 -32.77 -20.75
N LEU A 487 -10.02 -32.83 -20.21
CA LEU A 487 -9.82 -32.78 -18.76
C LEU A 487 -10.24 -31.43 -18.17
N GLU A 488 -9.86 -30.30 -18.80
CA GLU A 488 -10.24 -28.98 -18.35
C GLU A 488 -11.75 -28.72 -18.53
N LEU A 489 -12.35 -29.18 -19.63
CA LEU A 489 -13.79 -29.10 -19.86
C LEU A 489 -14.56 -29.93 -18.83
N ALA A 490 -14.15 -31.18 -18.58
CA ALA A 490 -14.77 -32.04 -17.57
C ALA A 490 -14.67 -31.43 -16.16
N ARG A 491 -13.50 -30.87 -15.79
CA ARG A 491 -13.31 -30.17 -14.52
C ARG A 491 -14.25 -28.98 -14.40
N PHE A 492 -14.41 -28.21 -15.48
CA PHE A 492 -15.31 -27.04 -15.51
C PHE A 492 -16.78 -27.47 -15.33
N LEU A 493 -17.21 -28.55 -16.02
CA LEU A 493 -18.57 -29.09 -15.97
C LEU A 493 -18.83 -30.00 -14.76
N ARG A 494 -17.84 -30.20 -13.88
CA ARG A 494 -17.90 -31.09 -12.71
C ARG A 494 -18.17 -32.54 -13.03
N LEU A 495 -17.65 -33.03 -14.15
CA LEU A 495 -17.70 -34.41 -14.60
C LEU A 495 -16.43 -35.16 -14.20
N ASP A 496 -16.48 -36.52 -14.24
CA ASP A 496 -15.30 -37.37 -14.09
C ASP A 496 -14.36 -37.19 -15.29
N GLY A 497 -13.27 -36.42 -15.11
CA GLY A 497 -12.31 -36.12 -16.16
C GLY A 497 -11.68 -37.35 -16.80
N PRO A 498 -11.19 -38.35 -16.06
CA PRO A 498 -10.70 -39.63 -16.56
C PRO A 498 -11.73 -40.39 -17.39
N GLN A 499 -12.99 -40.41 -17.00
CA GLN A 499 -14.07 -41.09 -17.71
C GLN A 499 -14.39 -40.38 -19.04
N VAL A 500 -14.63 -39.07 -19.01
CA VAL A 500 -14.86 -38.25 -20.20
C VAL A 500 -13.73 -38.41 -21.21
N GLN A 501 -12.49 -38.32 -20.74
CA GLN A 501 -11.31 -38.44 -21.59
C GLN A 501 -11.24 -39.83 -22.27
N ARG A 502 -11.42 -40.91 -21.50
CA ARG A 502 -11.30 -42.27 -21.98
C ARG A 502 -12.37 -42.59 -23.02
N THR A 503 -13.61 -42.23 -22.77
CA THR A 503 -14.75 -42.54 -23.67
C THR A 503 -14.69 -41.69 -24.93
N TYR A 504 -14.47 -40.40 -24.83
CA TYR A 504 -14.39 -39.48 -25.96
C TYR A 504 -13.19 -39.78 -26.89
N LEU A 505 -11.99 -40.03 -26.34
CA LEU A 505 -10.82 -40.37 -27.15
C LEU A 505 -10.92 -41.77 -27.79
N ARG A 506 -11.72 -42.68 -27.25
CA ARG A 506 -12.04 -43.95 -27.91
C ARG A 506 -12.85 -43.67 -29.17
N ARG A 507 -13.95 -42.94 -29.09
CA ARG A 507 -14.78 -42.50 -30.22
C ARG A 507 -13.97 -41.76 -31.29
N MET A 508 -13.13 -40.84 -30.87
CA MET A 508 -12.24 -40.10 -31.79
C MET A 508 -11.31 -41.08 -32.56
N ARG A 509 -10.77 -42.11 -31.91
CA ARG A 509 -9.90 -43.10 -32.57
C ARG A 509 -10.66 -43.99 -33.52
N GLU A 510 -11.87 -44.41 -33.19
CA GLU A 510 -12.75 -45.21 -34.03
C GLU A 510 -13.13 -44.41 -35.28
N ALA A 511 -13.50 -43.16 -35.16
CA ALA A 511 -13.85 -42.28 -36.28
C ALA A 511 -12.66 -41.94 -37.20
N VAL A 512 -11.46 -41.78 -36.64
CA VAL A 512 -10.24 -41.46 -37.42
C VAL A 512 -9.58 -42.72 -37.98
N GLY A 513 -9.81 -43.89 -37.35
CA GLY A 513 -9.27 -45.18 -37.79
C GLY A 513 -9.95 -45.79 -39.05
N GLU A 514 -11.16 -45.34 -39.41
CA GLU A 514 -11.84 -45.68 -40.66
C GLU A 514 -11.46 -44.81 -41.86
N GLY A 515 -10.65 -43.77 -41.66
CA GLY A 515 -10.15 -42.85 -42.69
C GLY A 515 -8.64 -42.58 -42.51
N ALA A 516 -7.82 -43.19 -43.38
CA ALA A 516 -6.42 -42.96 -43.76
C ALA A 516 -5.52 -42.16 -42.78
N ALA A 517 -4.36 -42.74 -42.42
CA ALA A 517 -3.26 -42.11 -41.71
C ALA A 517 -2.79 -40.83 -42.44
N PRO A 518 -2.63 -39.68 -41.76
CA PRO A 518 -2.00 -38.52 -42.38
C PRO A 518 -0.48 -38.70 -42.40
N GLU A 519 0.08 -38.67 -43.62
CA GLU A 519 1.51 -38.64 -43.87
C GLU A 519 2.16 -37.43 -43.13
N LEU A 520 3.20 -37.75 -42.39
CA LEU A 520 4.13 -36.76 -41.80
C LEU A 520 4.80 -35.95 -42.92
N ARG A 521 4.31 -34.75 -43.21
CA ARG A 521 5.05 -33.75 -43.99
C ARG A 521 6.23 -33.22 -43.17
N THR A 522 7.39 -33.83 -43.41
CA THR A 522 8.69 -33.28 -43.02
C THR A 522 8.94 -32.01 -43.83
N ARG A 523 9.11 -30.88 -43.15
CA ARG A 523 9.65 -29.64 -43.75
C ARG A 523 11.12 -29.86 -44.10
N PRO A 524 11.58 -29.51 -45.31
CA PRO A 524 13.00 -29.53 -45.63
C PRO A 524 13.74 -28.44 -44.89
N ARG A 525 14.89 -28.79 -44.33
CA ARG A 525 15.89 -27.83 -43.85
C ARG A 525 16.45 -27.07 -45.09
N GLY A 526 16.19 -25.78 -45.19
CA GLY A 526 16.90 -24.86 -46.07
C GLY A 526 18.27 -24.57 -45.50
N SER A 527 19.28 -24.86 -46.30
CA SER A 527 20.66 -24.39 -46.21
C SER A 527 20.71 -22.91 -46.57
N GLU A 528 21.20 -22.05 -45.70
CA GLU A 528 22.30 -21.11 -45.83
C GLU A 528 22.34 -20.22 -44.62
#